data_5f55c9c45746dcc709d33088370c2096
#
_entry.id   5f55c9c45746dcc709d33088370c2096
#
_cell.length_a   1.000
_cell.length_b   1.000
_cell.length_c   1.000
_cell.angle_alpha   90.00
_cell.angle_beta   90.00
_cell.angle_gamma   90.00
#
_symmetry.space_group_name_H-M   'P 1'
#
loop_
_entity.id
_entity.type
_entity.pdbx_description
1 polymer ?
#
loop_
_entity_poly.entity_id
_entity_poly.type
_entity_poly.pdbx_seq_one_letter_code
_entity_poly.pdbx_strand_id
1 'polypeptide(L)'
;MLTFRKIVDFYIHSSIHVGVAVFCLVQLSVPQWTSYSFLVFFGTVVGYNFLKYSEWFFTHQFFRIQYIGILVVTLISALGFSLLFLQQDATVQLNLILAFGLVVLYPFVRKIGWLKPFYVSFVVSYITLFVPLKSDVDVIVLFVQRFLLLSSVMIPFEILDSSKDAVAMKTLPHCFGIARTKQIGYGLVGLF
;
A
#
# COMPACT_ATOMS: atom_id res chain seq x y z
N MET A 1 13.22 -10.05 -26.14
CA MET A 1 13.56 -9.02 -25.15
C MET A 1 12.48 -7.92 -24.97
N LEU A 2 11.94 -7.34 -26.06
CA LEU A 2 10.86 -6.34 -26.02
C LEU A 2 9.57 -6.83 -25.33
N THR A 3 9.19 -8.09 -25.49
CA THR A 3 7.95 -8.67 -24.92
C THR A 3 8.05 -8.83 -23.41
N PHE A 4 9.19 -9.28 -22.87
CA PHE A 4 9.41 -9.44 -21.44
C PHE A 4 9.35 -8.09 -20.71
N ARG A 5 9.99 -7.06 -21.26
CA ARG A 5 9.95 -5.70 -20.71
C ARG A 5 8.51 -5.17 -20.63
N LYS A 6 7.70 -5.39 -21.67
CA LYS A 6 6.29 -4.98 -21.68
C LYS A 6 5.47 -5.68 -20.58
N ILE A 7 5.74 -6.97 -20.32
CA ILE A 7 5.08 -7.73 -19.25
C ILE A 7 5.45 -7.16 -17.87
N VAL A 8 6.74 -6.91 -17.64
CA VAL A 8 7.22 -6.31 -16.39
C VAL A 8 6.65 -4.91 -16.20
N ASP A 9 6.65 -4.09 -17.24
CA ASP A 9 6.07 -2.75 -17.21
C ASP A 9 4.57 -2.81 -16.87
N PHE A 10 3.83 -3.74 -17.49
CA PHE A 10 2.42 -3.94 -17.18
C PHE A 10 2.20 -4.40 -15.73
N TYR A 11 2.98 -5.36 -15.23
CA TYR A 11 2.94 -5.84 -13.86
C TYR A 11 3.15 -4.72 -12.84
N ILE A 12 4.09 -3.80 -13.13
CA ILE A 12 4.37 -2.63 -12.29
C ILE A 12 3.25 -1.58 -12.42
N HIS A 13 2.84 -1.27 -13.64
CA HIS A 13 1.84 -0.21 -13.86
C HIS A 13 0.43 -0.59 -13.39
N SER A 14 0.05 -1.86 -13.46
CA SER A 14 -1.24 -2.37 -12.95
C SER A 14 -1.30 -2.54 -11.43
N SER A 15 -0.20 -2.25 -10.71
CA SER A 15 -0.08 -2.37 -9.25
C SER A 15 -0.25 -3.79 -8.71
N ILE A 16 -0.21 -4.81 -9.58
CA ILE A 16 -0.28 -6.23 -9.16
C ILE A 16 0.88 -6.56 -8.22
N HIS A 17 2.09 -6.03 -8.46
CA HIS A 17 3.25 -6.24 -7.60
C HIS A 17 3.02 -5.78 -6.16
N VAL A 18 2.32 -4.65 -5.96
CA VAL A 18 1.97 -4.17 -4.62
C VAL A 18 0.93 -5.10 -3.98
N GLY A 19 -0.08 -5.52 -4.76
CA GLY A 19 -1.07 -6.50 -4.30
C GLY A 19 -0.41 -7.81 -3.85
N VAL A 20 0.54 -8.35 -4.62
CA VAL A 20 1.31 -9.55 -4.26
C VAL A 20 2.12 -9.33 -2.98
N ALA A 21 2.81 -8.20 -2.85
CA ALA A 21 3.59 -7.89 -1.65
C ALA A 21 2.70 -7.86 -0.39
N VAL A 22 1.54 -7.18 -0.47
CA VAL A 22 0.60 -7.10 0.66
C VAL A 22 -0.06 -8.46 0.93
N PHE A 23 -0.37 -9.25 -0.10
CA PHE A 23 -0.83 -10.64 0.06
C PHE A 23 0.20 -11.48 0.84
N CYS A 24 1.48 -11.41 0.47
CA CYS A 24 2.54 -12.11 1.18
C CYS A 24 2.65 -11.68 2.65
N LEU A 25 2.47 -10.38 2.94
CA LEU A 25 2.45 -9.88 4.31
C LEU A 25 1.28 -10.45 5.14
N VAL A 26 0.11 -10.67 4.53
CA VAL A 26 -1.01 -11.37 5.20
C VAL A 26 -0.63 -12.82 5.47
N GLN A 27 0.00 -13.52 4.50
CA GLN A 27 0.39 -14.92 4.64
C GLN A 27 1.43 -15.14 5.76
N LEU A 28 2.28 -14.15 6.05
CA LEU A 28 3.19 -14.20 7.19
C LEU A 28 2.46 -14.21 8.55
N SER A 29 1.24 -13.68 8.61
CA SER A 29 0.44 -13.62 9.84
C SER A 29 -0.58 -14.75 9.90
N VAL A 30 -1.14 -15.11 8.77
CA VAL A 30 -2.16 -16.16 8.60
C VAL A 30 -1.62 -17.16 7.59
N PRO A 31 -0.92 -18.23 8.05
CA PRO A 31 -0.22 -19.16 7.14
C PRO A 31 -1.13 -19.92 6.18
N GLN A 32 -2.43 -19.92 6.42
CA GLN A 32 -3.41 -20.60 5.57
C GLN A 32 -3.92 -19.65 4.47
N TRP A 33 -4.14 -20.19 3.28
CA TRP A 33 -4.76 -19.44 2.17
C TRP A 33 -6.23 -19.23 2.48
N THR A 34 -6.57 -18.00 2.88
CA THR A 34 -7.93 -17.62 3.26
C THR A 34 -8.56 -16.70 2.21
N SER A 35 -9.88 -16.62 2.21
CA SER A 35 -10.62 -15.63 1.41
C SER A 35 -10.17 -14.19 1.73
N TYR A 36 -9.77 -13.93 2.99
CA TYR A 36 -9.24 -12.65 3.42
C TYR A 36 -7.94 -12.25 2.69
N SER A 37 -7.00 -13.19 2.49
CA SER A 37 -5.74 -12.90 1.80
C SER A 37 -5.96 -12.43 0.36
N PHE A 38 -6.89 -13.09 -0.36
CA PHE A 38 -7.27 -12.68 -1.71
C PHE A 38 -8.05 -11.37 -1.71
N LEU A 39 -8.92 -11.15 -0.72
CA LEU A 39 -9.63 -9.89 -0.55
C LEU A 39 -8.66 -8.72 -0.42
N VAL A 40 -7.64 -8.85 0.43
CA VAL A 40 -6.63 -7.81 0.63
C VAL A 40 -5.79 -7.60 -0.63
N PHE A 41 -5.45 -8.68 -1.37
CA PHE A 41 -4.81 -8.57 -2.68
C PHE A 41 -5.61 -7.68 -3.63
N PHE A 42 -6.88 -8.04 -3.86
CA PHE A 42 -7.75 -7.30 -4.76
C PHE A 42 -8.00 -5.86 -4.29
N GLY A 43 -8.26 -5.67 -2.99
CA GLY A 43 -8.45 -4.34 -2.40
C GLY A 43 -7.21 -3.45 -2.56
N THR A 44 -6.01 -4.03 -2.43
CA THR A 44 -4.75 -3.30 -2.63
C THR A 44 -4.58 -2.86 -4.08
N VAL A 45 -4.86 -3.73 -5.05
CA VAL A 45 -4.78 -3.39 -6.48
C VAL A 45 -5.75 -2.25 -6.80
N VAL A 46 -7.00 -2.34 -6.33
CA VAL A 46 -8.01 -1.28 -6.54
C VAL A 46 -7.59 0.02 -5.88
N GLY A 47 -7.25 0.00 -4.60
CA GLY A 47 -6.90 1.20 -3.83
C GLY A 47 -5.66 1.89 -4.39
N TYR A 48 -4.62 1.12 -4.73
CA TYR A 48 -3.38 1.69 -5.26
C TYR A 48 -3.56 2.24 -6.67
N ASN A 49 -4.29 1.55 -7.54
CA ASN A 49 -4.62 2.07 -8.88
C ASN A 49 -5.50 3.32 -8.79
N PHE A 50 -6.47 3.35 -7.87
CA PHE A 50 -7.28 4.54 -7.63
C PHE A 50 -6.40 5.73 -7.23
N LEU A 51 -5.52 5.58 -6.24
CA LEU A 51 -4.62 6.65 -5.80
C LEU A 51 -3.64 7.11 -6.88
N LYS A 52 -3.17 6.17 -7.72
CA LYS A 52 -2.18 6.45 -8.77
C LYS A 52 -2.78 7.13 -10.00
N TYR A 53 -4.02 6.77 -10.34
CA TYR A 53 -4.65 7.18 -11.59
C TYR A 53 -5.89 8.05 -11.40
N SER A 54 -6.25 8.43 -10.15
CA SER A 54 -7.44 9.25 -9.87
C SER A 54 -7.46 10.56 -10.65
N GLU A 55 -6.34 11.26 -10.77
CA GLU A 55 -6.25 12.50 -11.53
C GLU A 55 -6.56 12.31 -13.03
N TRP A 56 -6.24 11.14 -13.59
CA TRP A 56 -6.47 10.82 -15.00
C TRP A 56 -7.91 10.43 -15.29
N PHE A 57 -8.62 9.88 -14.28
CA PHE A 57 -10.06 9.64 -14.38
C PHE A 57 -10.83 10.95 -14.61
N PHE A 58 -10.38 12.04 -14.00
CA PHE A 58 -11.00 13.34 -14.11
C PHE A 58 -10.59 14.13 -15.37
N THR A 59 -9.47 13.78 -16.03
CA THR A 59 -8.92 14.54 -17.17
C THR A 59 -9.22 13.94 -18.54
N HIS A 60 -10.11 12.93 -18.65
CA HIS A 60 -10.52 12.27 -19.91
C HIS A 60 -9.38 11.67 -20.77
N GLN A 61 -8.16 11.50 -20.25
CA GLN A 61 -7.03 10.92 -21.00
C GLN A 61 -7.03 9.38 -21.01
N PHE A 62 -8.11 8.75 -20.60
CA PHE A 62 -8.26 7.31 -20.34
C PHE A 62 -8.20 6.43 -21.59
N PHE A 63 -8.39 6.98 -22.79
CA PHE A 63 -8.56 6.18 -24.01
C PHE A 63 -7.27 5.76 -24.71
N ARG A 64 -6.11 5.88 -24.07
CA ARG A 64 -4.90 5.24 -24.61
C ARG A 64 -4.93 3.74 -24.30
N ILE A 65 -4.68 2.91 -25.34
CA ILE A 65 -4.68 1.42 -25.29
C ILE A 65 -3.86 0.87 -24.09
N GLN A 66 -2.83 1.58 -23.67
CA GLN A 66 -1.99 1.21 -22.53
C GLN A 66 -2.77 1.19 -21.19
N TYR A 67 -3.80 2.00 -21.04
CA TYR A 67 -4.59 2.13 -19.81
C TYR A 67 -5.79 1.19 -19.76
N ILE A 68 -6.24 0.68 -20.90
CA ILE A 68 -7.37 -0.27 -20.97
C ILE A 68 -7.04 -1.53 -20.16
N GLY A 69 -5.82 -2.06 -20.29
CA GLY A 69 -5.39 -3.23 -19.52
C GLY A 69 -5.39 -2.98 -18.00
N ILE A 70 -4.96 -1.79 -17.57
CA ILE A 70 -4.98 -1.41 -16.14
C ILE A 70 -6.41 -1.26 -15.65
N LEU A 71 -7.29 -0.65 -16.45
CA LEU A 71 -8.72 -0.53 -16.13
C LEU A 71 -9.36 -1.90 -15.97
N VAL A 72 -9.11 -2.83 -16.90
CA VAL A 72 -9.64 -4.20 -16.84
C VAL A 72 -9.17 -4.91 -15.57
N VAL A 73 -7.88 -4.86 -15.24
CA VAL A 73 -7.34 -5.44 -14.01
C VAL A 73 -8.00 -4.81 -12.77
N THR A 74 -8.19 -3.49 -12.78
CA THR A 74 -8.84 -2.79 -11.65
C THR A 74 -10.30 -3.20 -11.49
N LEU A 75 -11.05 -3.34 -12.59
CA LEU A 75 -12.46 -3.78 -12.56
C LEU A 75 -12.59 -5.23 -12.09
N ILE A 76 -11.75 -6.15 -12.61
CA ILE A 76 -11.72 -7.55 -12.16
C ILE A 76 -11.38 -7.60 -10.66
N SER A 77 -10.41 -6.81 -10.21
CA SER A 77 -10.04 -6.73 -8.80
C SER A 77 -11.15 -6.14 -7.94
N ALA A 78 -11.88 -5.14 -8.44
CA ALA A 78 -13.03 -4.56 -7.74
C ALA A 78 -14.17 -5.58 -7.58
N LEU A 79 -14.45 -6.37 -8.61
CA LEU A 79 -15.42 -7.47 -8.53
C LEU A 79 -14.98 -8.54 -7.53
N GLY A 80 -13.72 -8.98 -7.61
CA GLY A 80 -13.15 -9.94 -6.67
C GLY A 80 -13.21 -9.44 -5.22
N PHE A 81 -12.82 -8.19 -4.99
CA PHE A 81 -12.92 -7.54 -3.68
C PHE A 81 -14.36 -7.54 -3.17
N SER A 82 -15.34 -7.10 -3.98
CA SER A 82 -16.74 -6.98 -3.59
C SER A 82 -17.34 -8.34 -3.21
N LEU A 83 -17.09 -9.38 -4.01
CA LEU A 83 -17.59 -10.73 -3.74
C LEU A 83 -17.00 -11.30 -2.43
N LEU A 84 -15.70 -11.13 -2.22
CA LEU A 84 -15.04 -11.64 -1.02
C LEU A 84 -15.35 -10.79 0.22
N PHE A 85 -15.61 -9.50 0.06
CA PHE A 85 -16.01 -8.60 1.14
C PHE A 85 -17.36 -9.01 1.76
N LEU A 86 -18.33 -9.36 0.93
CA LEU A 86 -19.64 -9.83 1.38
C LEU A 86 -19.58 -11.16 2.16
N GLN A 87 -18.51 -11.93 1.99
CA GLN A 87 -18.31 -13.21 2.69
C GLN A 87 -17.61 -13.05 4.05
N GLN A 88 -17.12 -11.82 4.38
CA GLN A 88 -16.44 -11.58 5.64
C GLN A 88 -17.42 -11.30 6.78
N ASP A 89 -17.00 -11.60 8.00
CA ASP A 89 -17.73 -11.25 9.21
C ASP A 89 -17.93 -9.73 9.31
N ALA A 90 -19.02 -9.28 9.96
CA ALA A 90 -19.34 -7.87 10.12
C ALA A 90 -18.22 -7.06 10.78
N THR A 91 -17.47 -7.65 11.72
CA THR A 91 -16.31 -7.01 12.37
C THR A 91 -15.19 -6.76 11.37
N VAL A 92 -14.89 -7.73 10.51
CA VAL A 92 -13.87 -7.60 9.46
C VAL A 92 -14.32 -6.56 8.43
N GLN A 93 -15.59 -6.59 8.01
CA GLN A 93 -16.15 -5.60 7.10
C GLN A 93 -16.01 -4.17 7.64
N LEU A 94 -16.34 -3.96 8.92
CA LEU A 94 -16.21 -2.65 9.57
C LEU A 94 -14.76 -2.17 9.58
N ASN A 95 -13.81 -3.04 9.95
CA ASN A 95 -12.39 -2.70 9.95
C ASN A 95 -11.86 -2.41 8.53
N LEU A 96 -12.37 -3.09 7.51
CA LEU A 96 -12.02 -2.81 6.11
C LEU A 96 -12.60 -1.47 5.64
N ILE A 97 -13.81 -1.10 6.08
CA ILE A 97 -14.39 0.24 5.83
C ILE A 97 -13.53 1.33 6.47
N LEU A 98 -13.09 1.12 7.72
CA LEU A 98 -12.16 2.04 8.40
C LEU A 98 -10.82 2.15 7.63
N ALA A 99 -10.27 1.01 7.20
CA ALA A 99 -9.06 0.99 6.39
C ALA A 99 -9.24 1.74 5.06
N PHE A 100 -10.39 1.57 4.41
CA PHE A 100 -10.71 2.32 3.19
C PHE A 100 -10.78 3.84 3.47
N GLY A 101 -11.37 4.24 4.58
CA GLY A 101 -11.37 5.64 5.04
C GLY A 101 -9.94 6.19 5.17
N LEU A 102 -9.01 5.40 5.75
CA LEU A 102 -7.60 5.78 5.83
C LEU A 102 -6.98 5.92 4.43
N VAL A 103 -7.27 5.01 3.49
CA VAL A 103 -6.78 5.12 2.11
C VAL A 103 -7.29 6.39 1.43
N VAL A 104 -8.57 6.75 1.63
CA VAL A 104 -9.16 7.99 1.09
C VAL A 104 -8.53 9.25 1.70
N LEU A 105 -8.09 9.20 2.95
CA LEU A 105 -7.38 10.30 3.62
C LEU A 105 -5.92 10.45 3.15
N TYR A 106 -5.34 9.42 2.52
CA TYR A 106 -3.93 9.43 2.11
C TYR A 106 -3.51 10.64 1.25
N PRO A 107 -4.27 11.14 0.26
CA PRO A 107 -3.90 12.33 -0.52
C PRO A 107 -3.70 13.58 0.34
N PHE A 108 -4.42 13.71 1.46
CA PHE A 108 -4.24 14.81 2.41
C PHE A 108 -2.99 14.62 3.25
N VAL A 109 -2.75 13.40 3.75
CA VAL A 109 -1.56 13.06 4.54
C VAL A 109 -0.29 13.15 3.69
N ARG A 110 -0.35 12.76 2.41
CA ARG A 110 0.77 12.88 1.47
C ARG A 110 1.30 14.32 1.35
N LYS A 111 0.45 15.33 1.54
CA LYS A 111 0.89 16.74 1.56
C LYS A 111 1.82 17.05 2.73
N ILE A 112 1.74 16.26 3.82
CA ILE A 112 2.65 16.30 4.96
C ILE A 112 3.81 15.33 4.68
N GLY A 113 4.65 15.62 3.70
CA GLY A 113 5.57 14.70 3.06
C GLY A 113 6.36 13.77 3.99
N TRP A 114 6.86 14.27 5.16
CA TRP A 114 7.61 13.45 6.12
C TRP A 114 6.76 12.37 6.82
N LEU A 115 5.43 12.54 6.88
CA LEU A 115 4.51 11.58 7.51
C LEU A 115 4.13 10.43 6.56
N LYS A 116 4.29 10.61 5.26
CA LYS A 116 3.89 9.67 4.20
C LYS A 116 4.35 8.23 4.44
N PRO A 117 5.66 7.93 4.69
CA PRO A 117 6.12 6.56 4.88
C PRO A 117 5.52 5.89 6.12
N PHE A 118 5.38 6.62 7.22
CA PHE A 118 4.79 6.10 8.46
C PHE A 118 3.30 5.82 8.30
N TYR A 119 2.59 6.71 7.60
CA TYR A 119 1.17 6.51 7.35
C TYR A 119 0.90 5.27 6.51
N VAL A 120 1.64 5.08 5.43
CA VAL A 120 1.51 3.89 4.57
C VAL A 120 1.84 2.63 5.36
N SER A 121 2.93 2.64 6.14
CA SER A 121 3.33 1.52 6.98
C SER A 121 2.26 1.17 8.03
N PHE A 122 1.63 2.18 8.63
CA PHE A 122 0.52 1.99 9.57
C PHE A 122 -0.68 1.31 8.90
N VAL A 123 -1.15 1.84 7.78
CA VAL A 123 -2.31 1.30 7.05
C VAL A 123 -2.06 -0.13 6.59
N VAL A 124 -0.88 -0.42 6.04
CA VAL A 124 -0.51 -1.76 5.60
C VAL A 124 -0.41 -2.72 6.78
N SER A 125 0.20 -2.32 7.90
CA SER A 125 0.27 -3.15 9.12
C SER A 125 -1.12 -3.42 9.69
N TYR A 126 -2.00 -2.42 9.69
CA TYR A 126 -3.37 -2.56 10.14
C TYR A 126 -4.15 -3.61 9.33
N ILE A 127 -4.11 -3.51 8.01
CA ILE A 127 -4.82 -4.43 7.12
C ILE A 127 -4.21 -5.84 7.16
N THR A 128 -2.88 -5.95 7.21
CA THR A 128 -2.22 -7.24 7.05
C THR A 128 -2.08 -8.04 8.35
N LEU A 129 -2.28 -7.41 9.51
CA LEU A 129 -2.07 -8.07 10.79
C LEU A 129 -3.23 -7.85 11.76
N PHE A 130 -3.59 -6.59 12.03
CA PHE A 130 -4.57 -6.27 13.06
C PHE A 130 -5.97 -6.77 12.69
N VAL A 131 -6.40 -6.60 11.45
CA VAL A 131 -7.74 -7.00 10.99
C VAL A 131 -7.94 -8.53 11.03
N PRO A 132 -7.01 -9.36 10.51
CA PRO A 132 -7.22 -10.81 10.47
C PRO A 132 -7.02 -11.52 11.83
N LEU A 133 -6.19 -11.00 12.73
CA LEU A 133 -5.80 -11.71 13.95
C LEU A 133 -6.62 -11.30 15.20
N LYS A 134 -7.48 -10.27 15.10
CA LYS A 134 -8.17 -9.67 16.23
C LYS A 134 -7.22 -9.12 17.31
N SER A 135 -7.69 -8.24 18.21
CA SER A 135 -6.79 -7.49 19.10
C SER A 135 -6.49 -8.29 20.38
N ASP A 136 -5.39 -9.04 20.37
CA ASP A 136 -4.72 -9.55 21.58
C ASP A 136 -3.42 -8.80 21.83
N VAL A 137 -2.83 -8.91 23.03
CA VAL A 137 -1.58 -8.24 23.40
C VAL A 137 -0.44 -8.61 22.45
N ASP A 138 -0.36 -9.88 22.07
CA ASP A 138 0.65 -10.38 21.14
C ASP A 138 0.49 -9.78 19.73
N VAL A 139 -0.73 -9.52 19.31
CA VAL A 139 -1.03 -8.86 18.03
C VAL A 139 -0.55 -7.41 18.02
N ILE A 140 -0.62 -6.71 19.15
CA ILE A 140 -0.12 -5.34 19.26
C ILE A 140 1.40 -5.31 19.12
N VAL A 141 2.12 -6.23 19.75
CA VAL A 141 3.58 -6.35 19.62
C VAL A 141 3.96 -6.64 18.17
N LEU A 142 3.33 -7.61 17.54
CA LEU A 142 3.55 -7.95 16.13
C LEU A 142 3.21 -6.78 15.21
N PHE A 143 2.16 -6.02 15.52
CA PHE A 143 1.77 -4.83 14.78
C PHE A 143 2.87 -3.76 14.84
N VAL A 144 3.41 -3.47 16.02
CA VAL A 144 4.50 -2.50 16.19
C VAL A 144 5.74 -2.95 15.42
N GLN A 145 6.12 -4.22 15.53
CA GLN A 145 7.24 -4.78 14.78
C GLN A 145 7.02 -4.61 13.26
N ARG A 146 5.86 -5.00 12.74
CA ARG A 146 5.56 -4.85 11.31
C ARG A 146 5.57 -3.39 10.87
N PHE A 147 5.00 -2.51 11.67
CA PHE A 147 5.02 -1.09 11.42
C PHE A 147 6.45 -0.53 11.34
N LEU A 148 7.33 -0.91 12.28
CA LEU A 148 8.73 -0.50 12.27
C LEU A 148 9.47 -1.03 11.04
N LEU A 149 9.28 -2.33 10.71
CA LEU A 149 9.86 -2.95 9.53
C LEU A 149 9.45 -2.22 8.25
N LEU A 150 8.14 -2.04 8.04
CA LEU A 150 7.65 -1.38 6.84
C LEU A 150 8.09 0.07 6.76
N SER A 151 8.09 0.79 7.89
CA SER A 151 8.60 2.16 7.95
C SER A 151 10.07 2.22 7.55
N SER A 152 10.90 1.28 8.03
CA SER A 152 12.31 1.22 7.67
C SER A 152 12.53 0.92 6.19
N VAL A 153 11.76 0.01 5.61
CA VAL A 153 11.80 -0.35 4.18
C VAL A 153 11.37 0.81 3.29
N MET A 154 10.47 1.67 3.75
CA MET A 154 10.04 2.85 2.98
C MET A 154 11.11 3.95 2.90
N ILE A 155 12.06 4.03 3.84
CA ILE A 155 13.09 5.09 3.87
C ILE A 155 13.96 5.12 2.60
N PRO A 156 14.50 4.01 2.07
CA PRO A 156 15.24 4.02 0.81
C PRO A 156 14.43 4.57 -0.36
N PHE A 157 13.13 4.25 -0.44
CA PHE A 157 12.26 4.76 -1.50
C PHE A 157 12.05 6.27 -1.37
N GLU A 158 11.86 6.79 -0.16
CA GLU A 158 11.77 8.24 0.08
C GLU A 158 13.04 8.98 -0.34
N ILE A 159 14.22 8.38 -0.13
CA ILE A 159 15.49 8.94 -0.58
C ILE A 159 15.60 8.94 -2.11
N LEU A 160 15.20 7.85 -2.76
CA LEU A 160 15.23 7.74 -4.22
C LEU A 160 14.24 8.68 -4.91
N ASP A 161 13.07 8.86 -4.32
CA ASP A 161 12.01 9.70 -4.86
C ASP A 161 12.25 11.20 -4.57
N SER A 162 13.10 11.54 -3.59
CA SER A 162 13.35 12.92 -3.19
C SER A 162 13.84 13.84 -4.32
N SER A 163 14.51 13.27 -5.34
CA SER A 163 14.94 14.01 -6.53
C SER A 163 13.79 14.30 -7.51
N LYS A 164 12.68 13.57 -7.42
CA LYS A 164 11.50 13.69 -8.29
C LYS A 164 10.36 14.43 -7.61
N ASP A 165 10.30 14.37 -6.29
CA ASP A 165 9.28 15.02 -5.49
C ASP A 165 9.51 16.53 -5.46
N ALA A 166 8.43 17.29 -5.60
CA ALA A 166 8.51 18.73 -5.48
C ALA A 166 9.01 19.13 -4.07
N VAL A 167 9.93 20.09 -3.98
CA VAL A 167 10.49 20.59 -2.70
C VAL A 167 9.37 21.04 -1.74
N ALA A 168 8.25 21.52 -2.28
CA ALA A 168 7.06 21.91 -1.52
C ALA A 168 6.44 20.75 -0.70
N MET A 169 6.69 19.49 -1.05
CA MET A 169 6.13 18.32 -0.34
C MET A 169 6.79 18.04 1.01
N LYS A 170 7.93 18.70 1.36
CA LYS A 170 8.61 18.54 2.66
C LYS A 170 8.79 17.08 3.07
N THR A 171 9.29 16.23 2.17
CA THR A 171 9.59 14.82 2.46
C THR A 171 10.70 14.70 3.51
N LEU A 172 10.88 13.50 4.11
CA LEU A 172 11.94 13.28 5.10
C LEU A 172 13.31 13.76 4.65
N PRO A 173 13.80 13.43 3.41
CA PRO A 173 15.08 13.95 2.93
C PRO A 173 15.11 15.48 2.76
N HIS A 174 13.98 16.11 2.40
CA HIS A 174 13.90 17.56 2.28
C HIS A 174 13.93 18.26 3.64
N CYS A 175 13.32 17.64 4.69
CA CYS A 175 13.27 18.23 6.03
C CYS A 175 14.60 18.04 6.82
N PHE A 176 15.18 16.84 6.73
CA PHE A 176 16.28 16.43 7.61
C PHE A 176 17.61 16.20 6.87
N GLY A 177 17.58 16.18 5.54
CA GLY A 177 18.70 15.78 4.70
C GLY A 177 18.86 14.26 4.62
N ILE A 178 19.56 13.79 3.57
CA ILE A 178 19.72 12.36 3.27
C ILE A 178 20.42 11.60 4.42
N ALA A 179 21.46 12.20 5.03
CA ALA A 179 22.23 11.55 6.09
C ALA A 179 21.37 11.23 7.33
N ARG A 180 20.61 12.22 7.80
CA ARG A 180 19.70 12.01 8.96
C ARG A 180 18.53 11.08 8.60
N THR A 181 18.02 11.14 7.39
CA THR A 181 16.98 10.21 6.93
C THR A 181 17.47 8.76 6.97
N LYS A 182 18.73 8.49 6.57
CA LYS A 182 19.34 7.16 6.72
C LYS A 182 19.49 6.76 8.20
N GLN A 183 19.88 7.68 9.07
CA GLN A 183 19.97 7.41 10.51
C GLN A 183 18.60 7.04 11.12
N ILE A 184 17.52 7.73 10.70
CA ILE A 184 16.16 7.37 11.08
C ILE A 184 15.84 5.93 10.62
N GLY A 185 16.15 5.58 9.38
CA GLY A 185 15.98 4.22 8.86
C GLY A 185 16.72 3.16 9.69
N TYR A 186 18.00 3.40 10.01
CA TYR A 186 18.78 2.50 10.87
C TYR A 186 18.22 2.40 12.29
N GLY A 187 17.74 3.52 12.86
CA GLY A 187 17.07 3.52 14.15
C GLY A 187 15.81 2.66 14.17
N LEU A 188 14.98 2.74 13.11
CA LEU A 188 13.78 1.92 12.97
C LEU A 188 14.10 0.42 12.87
N VAL A 189 15.17 0.05 12.15
CA VAL A 189 15.66 -1.35 12.10
C VAL A 189 16.18 -1.79 13.45
N GLY A 190 16.86 -0.93 14.22
CA GLY A 190 17.38 -1.27 15.54
C GLY A 190 16.30 -1.45 16.61
N LEU A 191 15.11 -0.86 16.40
CA LEU A 191 13.94 -1.00 17.27
C LEU A 191 13.03 -2.19 16.88
N PHE A 192 13.18 -2.72 15.67
CA PHE A 192 12.49 -3.91 15.16
C PHE A 192 13.06 -5.18 15.79
#